data_4cd6ec17140af9673083f0f1c5e983b3
#
_entry.id   4cd6ec17140af9673083f0f1c5e983b3
#
_cell.length_a   1.000
_cell.length_b   1.000
_cell.length_c   1.000
_cell.angle_alpha   90.00
_cell.angle_beta   90.00
_cell.angle_gamma   90.00
#
_symmetry.space_group_name_H-M   'P 1'
#
loop_
_entity.id
_entity.type
_entity.pdbx_description
1 polymer ?
#
loop_
_entity_poly.entity_id
_entity_poly.type
_entity_poly.pdbx_seq_one_letter_code
_entity_poly.pdbx_strand_id
1 'polypeptide(L)'
;IWWVAGTFLGMSRKAARHWTLAGLANGAGLTLTVVNGGWQNTFQMLLAGVLVTLGCISLRRGMQGFLRIRHTDGLHLALAAGLAAFNLAVCIPMGWRVTGMVAGGAVAAWVLWACARETFAPIEAEFNRSLAHTHSALMGLSIAVFAGIAVTAMFPQVRWPWLLLSEEAGQFALVFACVSLAIVSSGLLMYFVVMRLVYRLEHLSQHDALTGLLNRRAIEVMLDREVQRLQRFGQTFTVLMVAIDHFKRINDRMGHAAGDAVLCAVAQTLQAQAREVDRVARYGGEEFCVLLPHTDHEGAIQAAERLRDAVTQISIPWNNDTITVTVSTGMACALDTKEHLRSLLRRADEALYRAKAEGRNRVVVSDQFKQVA
;
A
#
# COMPACT_ATOMS: atom_id res chain seq x y z
N ILE A 1 -4.20 19.72 -10.04
CA ILE A 1 -3.88 18.79 -8.92
C ILE A 1 -2.96 17.67 -9.44
N TRP A 2 -3.33 16.89 -10.46
CA TRP A 2 -2.57 15.71 -10.91
C TRP A 2 -1.21 16.04 -11.51
N TRP A 3 -1.08 17.17 -12.22
CA TRP A 3 0.21 17.62 -12.72
C TRP A 3 1.18 17.95 -11.57
N VAL A 4 0.69 18.62 -10.54
CA VAL A 4 1.45 18.93 -9.31
C VAL A 4 1.84 17.62 -8.60
N ALA A 5 0.91 16.68 -8.43
CA ALA A 5 1.18 15.38 -7.81
C ALA A 5 2.26 14.59 -8.57
N GLY A 6 2.26 14.60 -9.90
CA GLY A 6 3.29 13.95 -10.71
C GLY A 6 4.67 14.61 -10.62
N THR A 7 4.72 15.91 -10.28
CA THR A 7 5.97 16.66 -10.21
C THR A 7 6.61 16.59 -8.84
N PHE A 8 5.82 16.69 -7.76
CA PHE A 8 6.30 16.84 -6.39
C PHE A 8 6.18 15.58 -5.52
N LEU A 9 5.23 14.68 -5.80
CA LEU A 9 4.98 13.49 -4.97
C LEU A 9 5.65 12.20 -5.49
N GLY A 10 6.58 12.30 -6.45
CA GLY A 10 7.30 11.14 -6.98
C GLY A 10 6.40 10.09 -7.66
N MET A 11 5.19 10.48 -8.05
CA MET A 11 4.24 9.64 -8.76
C MET A 11 4.69 9.41 -10.22
N SER A 12 4.24 8.32 -10.84
CA SER A 12 4.46 8.09 -12.27
C SER A 12 3.96 9.29 -13.08
N ARG A 13 4.89 10.04 -13.71
CA ARG A 13 4.55 11.18 -14.57
C ARG A 13 3.55 10.81 -15.68
N LYS A 14 3.59 9.53 -16.14
CA LYS A 14 2.66 9.02 -17.15
C LYS A 14 1.24 8.93 -16.58
N ALA A 15 1.04 8.35 -15.39
CA ALA A 15 -0.27 8.26 -14.75
C ALA A 15 -0.86 9.65 -14.48
N ALA A 16 -0.05 10.56 -13.93
CA ALA A 16 -0.44 11.95 -13.65
C ALA A 16 -0.92 12.68 -14.91
N ARG A 17 -0.20 12.56 -16.03
CA ARG A 17 -0.59 13.15 -17.32
C ARG A 17 -1.94 12.64 -17.79
N HIS A 18 -2.17 11.33 -17.73
CA HIS A 18 -3.42 10.73 -18.16
C HIS A 18 -4.60 11.14 -17.28
N TRP A 19 -4.43 11.24 -15.96
CA TRP A 19 -5.49 11.76 -15.08
C TRP A 19 -5.76 13.25 -15.28
N THR A 20 -4.75 14.05 -15.60
CA THR A 20 -4.93 15.45 -16.00
C THR A 20 -5.74 15.54 -17.30
N LEU A 21 -5.38 14.76 -18.32
CA LEU A 21 -6.11 14.69 -19.59
C LEU A 21 -7.55 14.21 -19.39
N ALA A 22 -7.77 13.23 -18.52
CA ALA A 22 -9.11 12.75 -18.17
C ALA A 22 -9.98 13.88 -17.59
N GLY A 23 -9.43 14.62 -16.61
CA GLY A 23 -10.12 15.75 -16.01
C GLY A 23 -10.43 16.86 -17.01
N LEU A 24 -9.49 17.23 -17.89
CA LEU A 24 -9.68 18.25 -18.91
C LEU A 24 -10.72 17.83 -19.96
N ALA A 25 -10.63 16.57 -20.45
CA ALA A 25 -11.57 16.07 -21.46
C ALA A 25 -13.00 15.96 -20.93
N ASN A 26 -13.16 15.42 -19.71
CA ASN A 26 -14.47 15.33 -19.06
C ASN A 26 -15.03 16.72 -18.74
N GLY A 27 -14.20 17.64 -18.22
CA GLY A 27 -14.60 19.02 -17.95
C GLY A 27 -15.02 19.75 -19.21
N ALA A 28 -14.27 19.65 -20.30
CA ALA A 28 -14.62 20.26 -21.60
C ALA A 28 -15.93 19.66 -22.16
N GLY A 29 -16.09 18.32 -22.09
CA GLY A 29 -17.31 17.65 -22.49
C GLY A 29 -18.54 18.16 -21.71
N LEU A 30 -18.41 18.25 -20.38
CA LEU A 30 -19.48 18.78 -19.52
C LEU A 30 -19.82 20.24 -19.83
N THR A 31 -18.80 21.07 -20.03
CA THR A 31 -18.99 22.49 -20.40
C THR A 31 -19.74 22.65 -21.72
N LEU A 32 -19.40 21.85 -22.73
CA LEU A 32 -20.09 21.86 -24.02
C LEU A 32 -21.59 21.44 -23.90
N THR A 33 -21.95 20.64 -22.95
CA THR A 33 -23.35 20.25 -22.73
C THR A 33 -24.17 21.36 -22.06
N VAL A 34 -23.54 22.29 -21.34
CA VAL A 34 -24.24 23.32 -20.55
C VAL A 34 -24.27 24.65 -21.28
N VAL A 35 -23.18 25.03 -21.96
CA VAL A 35 -23.01 26.35 -22.59
C VAL A 35 -23.81 26.46 -23.88
N ASN A 36 -24.45 27.59 -24.10
CA ASN A 36 -25.20 27.96 -25.33
C ASN A 36 -26.37 27.02 -25.72
N GLY A 37 -27.07 26.46 -24.74
CA GLY A 37 -28.13 25.50 -25.03
C GLY A 37 -27.62 24.24 -25.72
N GLY A 38 -26.43 23.77 -25.32
CA GLY A 38 -25.68 22.67 -25.95
C GLY A 38 -26.48 21.39 -26.18
N TRP A 39 -27.53 21.16 -25.40
CA TRP A 39 -28.47 20.06 -25.61
C TRP A 39 -29.29 20.18 -26.90
N GLN A 40 -29.45 21.37 -27.44
CA GLN A 40 -30.16 21.62 -28.70
C GLN A 40 -29.25 21.50 -29.94
N ASN A 41 -27.93 21.69 -29.76
CA ASN A 41 -26.96 21.62 -30.83
C ASN A 41 -26.37 20.19 -30.94
N THR A 42 -26.78 19.46 -31.99
CA THR A 42 -26.35 18.07 -32.26
C THR A 42 -24.84 17.94 -32.32
N PHE A 43 -24.14 18.85 -32.97
CA PHE A 43 -22.68 18.81 -33.11
C PHE A 43 -21.98 18.92 -31.74
N GLN A 44 -22.36 19.94 -30.93
CA GLN A 44 -21.76 20.16 -29.60
C GLN A 44 -21.97 18.96 -28.69
N MET A 45 -23.16 18.39 -28.71
CA MET A 45 -23.54 17.26 -27.87
C MET A 45 -22.77 15.98 -28.24
N LEU A 46 -22.64 15.67 -29.52
CA LEU A 46 -21.90 14.51 -29.97
C LEU A 46 -20.39 14.69 -29.76
N LEU A 47 -19.88 15.91 -29.92
CA LEU A 47 -18.49 16.25 -29.57
C LEU A 47 -18.24 16.06 -28.06
N ALA A 48 -19.16 16.50 -27.22
CA ALA A 48 -19.09 16.28 -25.77
C ALA A 48 -19.01 14.78 -25.42
N GLY A 49 -19.82 13.93 -26.06
CA GLY A 49 -19.78 12.46 -25.90
C GLY A 49 -18.43 11.86 -26.27
N VAL A 50 -17.81 12.31 -27.35
CA VAL A 50 -16.46 11.88 -27.75
C VAL A 50 -15.41 12.32 -26.71
N LEU A 51 -15.47 13.55 -26.23
CA LEU A 51 -14.54 14.07 -25.20
C LEU A 51 -14.66 13.28 -23.89
N VAL A 52 -15.87 12.99 -23.43
CA VAL A 52 -16.10 12.17 -22.24
C VAL A 52 -15.55 10.74 -22.42
N THR A 53 -15.76 10.15 -23.59
CA THR A 53 -15.19 8.81 -23.92
C THR A 53 -13.66 8.83 -23.85
N LEU A 54 -13.01 9.84 -24.44
CA LEU A 54 -11.56 10.02 -24.36
C LEU A 54 -11.09 10.26 -22.93
N GLY A 55 -11.89 10.96 -22.14
CA GLY A 55 -11.66 11.15 -20.70
C GLY A 55 -11.67 9.83 -19.93
N CYS A 56 -12.65 8.95 -20.20
CA CYS A 56 -12.73 7.61 -19.60
C CYS A 56 -11.54 6.73 -20.00
N ILE A 57 -11.12 6.76 -21.26
CA ILE A 57 -9.94 6.03 -21.76
C ILE A 57 -8.67 6.55 -21.04
N SER A 58 -8.53 7.87 -20.90
CA SER A 58 -7.40 8.47 -20.21
C SER A 58 -7.40 8.11 -18.71
N LEU A 59 -8.56 8.08 -18.05
CA LEU A 59 -8.69 7.64 -16.66
C LEU A 59 -8.19 6.20 -16.49
N ARG A 60 -8.69 5.27 -17.32
CA ARG A 60 -8.27 3.87 -17.34
C ARG A 60 -6.76 3.74 -17.55
N ARG A 61 -6.20 4.45 -18.52
CA ARG A 61 -4.77 4.43 -18.83
C ARG A 61 -3.92 4.99 -17.69
N GLY A 62 -4.41 6.01 -17.00
CA GLY A 62 -3.81 6.53 -15.78
C GLY A 62 -3.76 5.47 -14.67
N MET A 63 -4.85 4.73 -14.46
CA MET A 63 -4.92 3.62 -13.50
C MET A 63 -3.98 2.48 -13.86
N GLN A 64 -3.94 2.06 -15.13
CA GLN A 64 -2.98 1.05 -15.60
C GLN A 64 -1.53 1.49 -15.36
N GLY A 65 -1.20 2.74 -15.67
CA GLY A 65 0.13 3.30 -15.42
C GLY A 65 0.47 3.42 -13.92
N PHE A 66 -0.51 3.69 -13.08
CA PHE A 66 -0.35 3.73 -11.63
C PHE A 66 -0.12 2.33 -11.06
N LEU A 67 -0.94 1.35 -11.39
CA LEU A 67 -0.88 -0.04 -10.92
C LEU A 67 0.15 -0.90 -11.67
N ARG A 68 0.88 -0.33 -12.65
CA ARG A 68 1.88 -1.02 -13.49
C ARG A 68 1.30 -2.20 -14.27
N ILE A 69 0.04 -2.10 -14.68
CA ILE A 69 -0.64 -3.08 -15.50
C ILE A 69 -0.23 -2.88 -16.98
N ARG A 70 -0.24 -3.96 -17.76
CA ARG A 70 0.04 -3.93 -19.19
C ARG A 70 -1.01 -3.10 -19.94
N HIS A 71 -0.57 -2.22 -20.83
CA HIS A 71 -1.47 -1.38 -21.62
C HIS A 71 -2.15 -2.18 -22.74
N THR A 72 -3.49 -2.03 -22.86
CA THR A 72 -4.33 -2.71 -23.87
C THR A 72 -5.26 -1.69 -24.53
N ASP A 73 -4.70 -0.63 -25.13
CA ASP A 73 -5.48 0.53 -25.56
C ASP A 73 -6.03 0.45 -26.99
N GLY A 74 -5.49 -0.45 -27.83
CA GLY A 74 -5.83 -0.48 -29.26
C GLY A 74 -7.34 -0.57 -29.53
N LEU A 75 -8.04 -1.47 -28.85
CA LEU A 75 -9.49 -1.63 -28.99
C LEU A 75 -10.26 -0.36 -28.55
N HIS A 76 -9.91 0.22 -27.41
CA HIS A 76 -10.62 1.36 -26.84
C HIS A 76 -10.43 2.63 -27.67
N LEU A 77 -9.24 2.83 -28.23
CA LEU A 77 -8.95 3.92 -29.17
C LEU A 77 -9.66 3.72 -30.49
N ALA A 78 -9.71 2.47 -31.00
CA ALA A 78 -10.46 2.15 -32.21
C ALA A 78 -11.97 2.40 -32.03
N LEU A 79 -12.54 2.02 -30.87
CA LEU A 79 -13.95 2.31 -30.55
C LEU A 79 -14.21 3.83 -30.44
N ALA A 80 -13.33 4.60 -29.84
CA ALA A 80 -13.45 6.06 -29.77
C ALA A 80 -13.36 6.72 -31.17
N ALA A 81 -12.42 6.26 -31.99
CA ALA A 81 -12.29 6.74 -33.38
C ALA A 81 -13.52 6.35 -34.23
N GLY A 82 -14.00 5.11 -34.08
CA GLY A 82 -15.23 4.64 -34.73
C GLY A 82 -16.45 5.44 -34.31
N LEU A 83 -16.59 5.76 -33.02
CA LEU A 83 -17.65 6.64 -32.50
C LEU A 83 -17.57 8.05 -33.10
N ALA A 84 -16.38 8.64 -33.16
CA ALA A 84 -16.19 9.95 -33.76
C ALA A 84 -16.54 9.96 -35.25
N ALA A 85 -16.09 8.94 -36.01
CA ALA A 85 -16.40 8.77 -37.42
C ALA A 85 -17.91 8.56 -37.66
N PHE A 86 -18.56 7.72 -36.84
CA PHE A 86 -20.00 7.46 -36.93
C PHE A 86 -20.79 8.75 -36.61
N ASN A 87 -20.42 9.50 -35.60
CA ASN A 87 -21.05 10.75 -35.29
C ASN A 87 -20.90 11.78 -36.41
N LEU A 88 -19.71 11.93 -36.98
CA LEU A 88 -19.41 12.90 -38.04
C LEU A 88 -20.10 12.53 -39.37
N ALA A 89 -20.04 11.26 -39.76
CA ALA A 89 -20.51 10.81 -41.07
C ALA A 89 -22.01 10.48 -41.12
N VAL A 90 -22.61 10.10 -39.98
CA VAL A 90 -24.01 9.62 -39.95
C VAL A 90 -24.87 10.47 -39.03
N CYS A 91 -24.51 10.55 -37.72
CA CYS A 91 -25.42 11.14 -36.74
C CYS A 91 -25.62 12.66 -36.95
N ILE A 92 -24.57 13.40 -37.29
CA ILE A 92 -24.65 14.83 -37.50
C ILE A 92 -25.47 15.14 -38.79
N PRO A 93 -25.16 14.57 -39.95
CA PRO A 93 -25.91 14.84 -41.19
C PRO A 93 -27.37 14.37 -41.11
N MET A 94 -27.67 13.26 -40.45
CA MET A 94 -29.01 12.70 -40.31
C MET A 94 -29.82 13.33 -39.14
N GLY A 95 -29.21 14.17 -38.30
CA GLY A 95 -29.84 14.68 -37.11
C GLY A 95 -30.10 13.62 -36.02
N TRP A 96 -29.39 12.47 -36.09
CA TRP A 96 -29.59 11.32 -35.17
C TRP A 96 -28.89 11.53 -33.83
N ARG A 97 -29.30 12.57 -33.12
CA ARG A 97 -28.72 13.00 -31.86
C ARG A 97 -28.77 11.92 -30.79
N VAL A 98 -29.94 11.32 -30.59
CA VAL A 98 -30.15 10.29 -29.54
C VAL A 98 -29.29 9.06 -29.80
N THR A 99 -29.22 8.60 -31.07
CA THR A 99 -28.41 7.43 -31.45
C THR A 99 -26.94 7.66 -31.13
N GLY A 100 -26.39 8.84 -31.47
CA GLY A 100 -25.00 9.18 -31.18
C GLY A 100 -24.71 9.30 -29.67
N MET A 101 -25.66 9.82 -28.88
CA MET A 101 -25.53 9.85 -27.43
C MET A 101 -25.50 8.45 -26.80
N VAL A 102 -26.45 7.59 -27.20
CA VAL A 102 -26.51 6.21 -26.69
C VAL A 102 -25.23 5.44 -27.06
N ALA A 103 -24.76 5.58 -28.30
CA ALA A 103 -23.50 4.99 -28.73
C ALA A 103 -22.31 5.49 -27.89
N GLY A 104 -22.21 6.78 -27.67
CA GLY A 104 -21.15 7.38 -26.83
C GLY A 104 -21.21 6.90 -25.38
N GLY A 105 -22.40 6.88 -24.79
CA GLY A 105 -22.63 6.36 -23.44
C GLY A 105 -22.25 4.87 -23.30
N ALA A 106 -22.59 4.04 -24.31
CA ALA A 106 -22.26 2.62 -24.33
C ALA A 106 -20.74 2.40 -24.40
N VAL A 107 -20.01 3.15 -25.25
CA VAL A 107 -18.54 3.07 -25.33
C VAL A 107 -17.90 3.53 -24.03
N ALA A 108 -18.35 4.64 -23.45
CA ALA A 108 -17.83 5.11 -22.15
C ALA A 108 -18.08 4.10 -21.03
N ALA A 109 -19.26 3.51 -20.96
CA ALA A 109 -19.62 2.47 -19.99
C ALA A 109 -18.74 1.22 -20.14
N TRP A 110 -18.50 0.79 -21.37
CA TRP A 110 -17.58 -0.33 -21.65
C TRP A 110 -16.16 -0.05 -21.13
N VAL A 111 -15.62 1.15 -21.40
CA VAL A 111 -14.28 1.54 -20.95
C VAL A 111 -14.20 1.55 -19.41
N LEU A 112 -15.21 2.07 -18.72
CA LEU A 112 -15.27 2.08 -17.26
C LEU A 112 -15.41 0.68 -16.67
N TRP A 113 -16.22 -0.18 -17.29
CA TRP A 113 -16.32 -1.59 -16.89
C TRP A 113 -14.98 -2.32 -17.05
N ALA A 114 -14.31 -2.13 -18.19
CA ALA A 114 -12.98 -2.69 -18.43
C ALA A 114 -11.98 -2.16 -17.38
N CYS A 115 -12.02 -0.87 -17.05
CA CYS A 115 -11.21 -0.28 -15.99
C CYS A 115 -11.45 -0.99 -14.66
N ALA A 116 -12.69 -1.10 -14.21
CA ALA A 116 -13.04 -1.75 -12.95
C ALA A 116 -12.54 -3.20 -12.89
N ARG A 117 -12.76 -3.97 -13.96
CA ARG A 117 -12.35 -5.38 -14.04
C ARG A 117 -10.84 -5.57 -13.99
N GLU A 118 -10.09 -4.75 -14.74
CA GLU A 118 -8.63 -4.88 -14.85
C GLU A 118 -7.90 -4.39 -13.58
N THR A 119 -8.47 -3.42 -12.87
CA THR A 119 -7.84 -2.83 -11.70
C THR A 119 -8.21 -3.49 -10.39
N PHE A 120 -9.25 -4.34 -10.36
CA PHE A 120 -9.76 -4.95 -9.11
C PHE A 120 -8.68 -5.75 -8.38
N ALA A 121 -8.15 -6.80 -9.00
CA ALA A 121 -7.16 -7.68 -8.38
C ALA A 121 -5.84 -6.95 -8.03
N PRO A 122 -5.30 -6.05 -8.88
CA PRO A 122 -4.14 -5.24 -8.51
C PRO A 122 -4.38 -4.31 -7.31
N ILE A 123 -5.57 -3.69 -7.20
CA ILE A 123 -5.91 -2.85 -6.05
C ILE A 123 -6.05 -3.70 -4.78
N GLU A 124 -6.72 -4.86 -4.87
CA GLU A 124 -6.86 -5.80 -3.76
C GLU A 124 -5.50 -6.27 -3.25
N ALA A 125 -4.57 -6.61 -4.16
CA ALA A 125 -3.23 -7.08 -3.82
C ALA A 125 -2.32 -6.00 -3.24
N GLU A 126 -2.41 -4.76 -3.72
CA GLU A 126 -1.53 -3.67 -3.28
C GLU A 126 -2.05 -2.95 -2.02
N PHE A 127 -3.37 -2.82 -1.88
CA PHE A 127 -4.00 -2.07 -0.79
C PHE A 127 -4.87 -2.97 0.09
N ASN A 128 -6.13 -3.22 -0.31
CA ASN A 128 -7.03 -4.16 0.35
C ASN A 128 -8.30 -4.38 -0.49
N ARG A 129 -9.07 -5.42 -0.11
CA ARG A 129 -10.31 -5.82 -0.79
C ARG A 129 -11.41 -4.75 -0.71
N SER A 130 -11.55 -4.08 0.42
CA SER A 130 -12.56 -3.03 0.59
C SER A 130 -12.37 -1.89 -0.40
N LEU A 131 -11.13 -1.48 -0.60
CA LEU A 131 -10.76 -0.40 -1.52
C LEU A 131 -11.00 -0.79 -2.99
N ALA A 132 -10.74 -2.06 -3.35
CA ALA A 132 -11.05 -2.59 -4.66
C ALA A 132 -12.57 -2.56 -4.95
N HIS A 133 -13.38 -2.95 -3.98
CA HIS A 133 -14.84 -2.84 -4.08
C HIS A 133 -15.32 -1.39 -4.18
N THR A 134 -14.77 -0.48 -3.37
CA THR A 134 -15.11 0.96 -3.42
C THR A 134 -14.82 1.55 -4.80
N HIS A 135 -13.64 1.25 -5.37
CA HIS A 135 -13.28 1.70 -6.72
C HIS A 135 -14.24 1.13 -7.77
N SER A 136 -14.53 -0.17 -7.72
CA SER A 136 -15.44 -0.82 -8.67
C SER A 136 -16.87 -0.32 -8.55
N ALA A 137 -17.35 -0.07 -7.34
CA ALA A 137 -18.68 0.51 -7.09
C ALA A 137 -18.79 1.93 -7.69
N LEU A 138 -17.73 2.74 -7.56
CA LEU A 138 -17.68 4.08 -8.13
C LEU A 138 -17.70 4.05 -9.66
N MET A 139 -17.00 3.10 -10.29
CA MET A 139 -17.07 2.87 -11.74
C MET A 139 -18.47 2.40 -12.15
N GLY A 140 -19.10 1.50 -11.38
CA GLY A 140 -20.47 1.04 -11.58
C GLY A 140 -21.50 2.17 -11.49
N LEU A 141 -21.34 3.07 -10.53
CA LEU A 141 -22.19 4.27 -10.40
C LEU A 141 -22.03 5.20 -11.61
N SER A 142 -20.81 5.37 -12.10
CA SER A 142 -20.53 6.16 -13.32
C SER A 142 -21.22 5.54 -14.56
N ILE A 143 -21.20 4.20 -14.67
CA ILE A 143 -21.90 3.46 -15.74
C ILE A 143 -23.43 3.66 -15.60
N ALA A 144 -23.97 3.60 -14.39
CA ALA A 144 -25.40 3.82 -14.15
C ALA A 144 -25.86 5.23 -14.55
N VAL A 145 -25.01 6.25 -14.31
CA VAL A 145 -25.27 7.63 -14.78
C VAL A 145 -25.36 7.68 -16.32
N PHE A 146 -24.40 7.06 -17.05
CA PHE A 146 -24.45 7.02 -18.52
C PHE A 146 -25.66 6.25 -19.04
N ALA A 147 -26.02 5.13 -18.40
CA ALA A 147 -27.21 4.37 -18.75
C ALA A 147 -28.50 5.20 -18.50
N GLY A 148 -28.58 5.93 -17.38
CA GLY A 148 -29.69 6.82 -17.08
C GLY A 148 -29.85 7.93 -18.13
N ILE A 149 -28.74 8.56 -18.56
CA ILE A 149 -28.76 9.54 -19.65
C ILE A 149 -29.28 8.93 -20.95
N ALA A 150 -28.81 7.75 -21.32
CA ALA A 150 -29.23 7.06 -22.54
C ALA A 150 -30.73 6.73 -22.50
N VAL A 151 -31.21 6.19 -21.39
CA VAL A 151 -32.63 5.83 -21.19
C VAL A 151 -33.53 7.07 -21.26
N THR A 152 -33.17 8.15 -20.58
CA THR A 152 -33.97 9.40 -20.61
C THR A 152 -33.98 10.01 -22.02
N ALA A 153 -32.90 9.91 -22.78
CA ALA A 153 -32.84 10.37 -24.17
C ALA A 153 -33.69 9.52 -25.11
N MET A 154 -33.77 8.20 -24.88
CA MET A 154 -34.57 7.27 -25.71
C MET A 154 -36.10 7.38 -25.44
N PHE A 155 -36.47 7.72 -24.21
CA PHE A 155 -37.86 7.75 -23.77
C PHE A 155 -38.27 9.12 -23.20
N PRO A 156 -38.20 10.20 -23.99
CA PRO A 156 -38.47 11.56 -23.49
C PRO A 156 -39.91 11.77 -23.03
N GLN A 157 -40.83 10.89 -23.44
CA GLN A 157 -42.23 10.95 -23.05
C GLN A 157 -42.50 10.32 -21.66
N VAL A 158 -41.57 9.55 -21.13
CA VAL A 158 -41.70 8.90 -19.82
C VAL A 158 -41.27 9.90 -18.74
N ARG A 159 -42.27 10.36 -17.93
CA ARG A 159 -41.96 11.16 -16.75
C ARG A 159 -41.37 10.25 -15.66
N TRP A 160 -40.06 10.22 -15.54
CA TRP A 160 -39.36 9.52 -14.48
C TRP A 160 -39.60 10.23 -13.14
N PRO A 161 -39.72 9.53 -12.00
CA PRO A 161 -39.98 10.15 -10.69
C PRO A 161 -38.95 11.20 -10.28
N TRP A 162 -37.69 11.02 -10.72
CA TRP A 162 -36.56 11.99 -10.51
C TRP A 162 -36.59 13.16 -11.50
N LEU A 163 -37.44 13.15 -12.53
CA LEU A 163 -37.68 14.21 -13.50
C LEU A 163 -38.95 15.02 -13.18
N LEU A 164 -39.44 14.97 -11.96
CA LEU A 164 -40.45 15.93 -11.42
C LEU A 164 -39.89 17.36 -11.36
N LEU A 165 -38.60 17.51 -11.64
CA LEU A 165 -37.92 18.77 -11.84
C LEU A 165 -38.24 19.29 -13.27
N SER A 166 -38.28 20.62 -13.43
CA SER A 166 -38.36 21.23 -14.76
C SER A 166 -37.22 20.70 -15.64
N GLU A 167 -37.34 20.76 -16.96
CA GLU A 167 -36.30 20.28 -17.89
C GLU A 167 -34.92 20.86 -17.57
N GLU A 168 -34.88 22.14 -17.22
CA GLU A 168 -33.63 22.83 -16.78
C GLU A 168 -33.09 22.26 -15.46
N ALA A 169 -33.97 22.06 -14.45
CA ALA A 169 -33.55 21.51 -13.15
C ALA A 169 -33.01 20.06 -13.28
N GLY A 170 -33.60 19.26 -14.20
CA GLY A 170 -33.08 17.92 -14.51
C GLY A 170 -31.68 17.93 -15.12
N GLN A 171 -31.42 18.89 -16.02
CA GLN A 171 -30.09 19.07 -16.61
C GLN A 171 -29.06 19.51 -15.55
N PHE A 172 -29.40 20.45 -14.68
CA PHE A 172 -28.54 20.86 -13.57
C PHE A 172 -28.26 19.71 -12.59
N ALA A 173 -29.26 18.91 -12.26
CA ALA A 173 -29.11 17.75 -11.39
C ALA A 173 -28.12 16.72 -11.98
N LEU A 174 -28.20 16.47 -13.28
CA LEU A 174 -27.29 15.58 -13.99
C LEU A 174 -25.86 16.10 -13.98
N VAL A 175 -25.66 17.38 -14.32
CA VAL A 175 -24.34 18.03 -14.28
C VAL A 175 -23.76 17.95 -12.87
N PHE A 176 -24.57 18.25 -11.85
CA PHE A 176 -24.18 18.16 -10.45
C PHE A 176 -23.76 16.74 -10.08
N ALA A 177 -24.53 15.71 -10.50
CA ALA A 177 -24.17 14.32 -10.27
C ALA A 177 -22.83 13.95 -10.94
N CYS A 178 -22.60 14.36 -12.18
CA CYS A 178 -21.34 14.12 -12.90
C CYS A 178 -20.14 14.80 -12.21
N VAL A 179 -20.29 16.08 -11.79
CA VAL A 179 -19.25 16.82 -11.08
C VAL A 179 -18.96 16.20 -9.73
N SER A 180 -19.99 15.85 -8.96
CA SER A 180 -19.83 15.19 -7.67
C SER A 180 -19.08 13.85 -7.80
N LEU A 181 -19.46 13.04 -8.79
CA LEU A 181 -18.82 11.77 -9.09
C LEU A 181 -17.35 11.95 -9.51
N ALA A 182 -17.03 12.97 -10.30
CA ALA A 182 -15.67 13.32 -10.67
C ALA A 182 -14.83 13.75 -9.45
N ILE A 183 -15.40 14.53 -8.53
CA ILE A 183 -14.74 14.95 -7.28
C ILE A 183 -14.45 13.73 -6.41
N VAL A 184 -15.44 12.86 -6.17
CA VAL A 184 -15.28 11.64 -5.37
C VAL A 184 -14.24 10.70 -5.98
N SER A 185 -14.29 10.51 -7.32
CA SER A 185 -13.29 9.70 -8.04
C SER A 185 -11.88 10.28 -7.88
N SER A 186 -11.73 11.59 -8.00
CA SER A 186 -10.44 12.27 -7.81
C SER A 186 -9.94 12.14 -6.37
N GLY A 187 -10.85 12.22 -5.38
CA GLY A 187 -10.53 11.99 -3.98
C GLY A 187 -10.00 10.56 -3.72
N LEU A 188 -10.65 9.56 -4.30
CA LEU A 188 -10.23 8.16 -4.21
C LEU A 188 -8.85 7.95 -4.86
N LEU A 189 -8.62 8.53 -6.04
CA LEU A 189 -7.31 8.46 -6.70
C LEU A 189 -6.21 9.13 -5.85
N MET A 190 -6.51 10.27 -5.23
CA MET A 190 -5.58 10.93 -4.32
C MET A 190 -5.28 10.06 -3.10
N TYR A 191 -6.29 9.39 -2.54
CA TYR A 191 -6.12 8.46 -1.44
C TYR A 191 -5.15 7.32 -1.81
N PHE A 192 -5.28 6.70 -3.00
CA PHE A 192 -4.33 5.68 -3.47
C PHE A 192 -2.89 6.21 -3.55
N VAL A 193 -2.72 7.44 -4.04
CA VAL A 193 -1.39 8.07 -4.14
C VAL A 193 -0.79 8.29 -2.76
N VAL A 194 -1.56 8.84 -1.82
CA VAL A 194 -1.11 9.08 -0.45
C VAL A 194 -0.77 7.78 0.26
N MET A 195 -1.63 6.76 0.17
CA MET A 195 -1.37 5.46 0.80
C MET A 195 -0.10 4.80 0.26
N ARG A 196 0.12 4.85 -1.06
CA ARG A 196 1.38 4.34 -1.65
C ARG A 196 2.60 5.12 -1.16
N LEU A 197 2.48 6.44 -0.96
CA LEU A 197 3.56 7.26 -0.42
C LEU A 197 3.85 6.88 1.04
N VAL A 198 2.82 6.72 1.87
CA VAL A 198 2.94 6.27 3.27
C VAL A 198 3.65 4.91 3.33
N TYR A 199 3.19 3.92 2.55
CA TYR A 199 3.86 2.61 2.48
C TYR A 199 5.33 2.69 2.05
N ARG A 200 5.66 3.61 1.12
CA ARG A 200 7.07 3.84 0.75
C ARG A 200 7.88 4.43 1.90
N LEU A 201 7.33 5.39 2.63
CA LEU A 201 7.99 6.01 3.78
C LEU A 201 8.19 4.98 4.90
N GLU A 202 7.20 4.17 5.21
CA GLU A 202 7.31 3.06 6.16
C GLU A 202 8.36 2.04 5.70
N HIS A 203 8.45 1.76 4.40
CA HIS A 203 9.46 0.88 3.84
C HIS A 203 10.89 1.46 3.87
N LEU A 204 11.03 2.78 3.88
CA LEU A 204 12.32 3.47 4.01
C LEU A 204 12.72 3.63 5.47
N SER A 205 11.79 3.54 6.42
CA SER A 205 12.12 3.56 7.84
C SER A 205 12.91 2.30 8.20
N GLN A 206 14.12 2.51 8.70
CA GLN A 206 15.00 1.43 9.19
C GLN A 206 14.81 1.16 10.68
N HIS A 207 14.04 2.00 11.36
CA HIS A 207 13.87 1.96 12.80
C HIS A 207 12.45 1.58 13.19
N ASP A 208 12.32 0.91 14.35
CA ASP A 208 11.06 0.64 15.02
C ASP A 208 10.56 1.91 15.71
N ALA A 209 9.29 2.28 15.46
CA ALA A 209 8.73 3.55 15.92
C ALA A 209 8.61 3.66 17.45
N LEU A 210 8.47 2.53 18.16
CA LEU A 210 8.34 2.51 19.63
C LEU A 210 9.70 2.56 20.30
N THR A 211 10.63 1.71 19.90
CA THR A 211 11.89 1.49 20.61
C THR A 211 13.06 2.31 20.05
N GLY A 212 12.93 2.85 18.83
CA GLY A 212 14.00 3.55 18.13
C GLY A 212 15.14 2.65 17.62
N LEU A 213 15.13 1.35 17.94
CA LEU A 213 16.08 0.37 17.42
C LEU A 213 15.86 0.13 15.92
N LEU A 214 16.78 -0.59 15.29
CA LEU A 214 16.54 -1.11 13.94
C LEU A 214 15.27 -1.97 13.94
N ASN A 215 14.50 -1.92 12.85
CA ASN A 215 13.38 -2.82 12.67
C ASN A 215 13.84 -4.16 12.05
N ARG A 216 12.96 -5.14 12.04
CA ARG A 216 13.21 -6.48 11.49
C ARG A 216 13.80 -6.43 10.08
N ARG A 217 13.26 -5.59 9.20
CA ARG A 217 13.71 -5.50 7.82
C ARG A 217 15.14 -4.97 7.70
N ALA A 218 15.46 -3.96 8.50
CA ALA A 218 16.81 -3.37 8.50
C ALA A 218 17.86 -4.37 8.96
N ILE A 219 17.58 -5.12 10.03
CA ILE A 219 18.54 -6.12 10.53
C ILE A 219 18.67 -7.30 9.58
N GLU A 220 17.60 -7.78 8.93
CA GLU A 220 17.67 -8.86 7.94
C GLU A 220 18.56 -8.48 6.75
N VAL A 221 18.50 -7.23 6.28
CA VAL A 221 19.43 -6.73 5.23
C VAL A 221 20.88 -6.71 5.70
N MET A 222 21.14 -6.37 6.97
CA MET A 222 22.49 -6.37 7.52
C MET A 222 23.00 -7.80 7.71
N LEU A 223 22.17 -8.71 8.19
CA LEU A 223 22.47 -10.13 8.31
C LEU A 223 22.82 -10.77 6.95
N ASP A 224 22.06 -10.47 5.90
CA ASP A 224 22.37 -10.93 4.55
C ASP A 224 23.77 -10.46 4.07
N ARG A 225 24.15 -9.25 4.42
CA ARG A 225 25.50 -8.73 4.12
C ARG A 225 26.59 -9.49 4.88
N GLU A 226 26.35 -9.83 6.14
CA GLU A 226 27.30 -10.62 6.92
C GLU A 226 27.42 -12.06 6.38
N VAL A 227 26.29 -12.67 5.95
CA VAL A 227 26.35 -13.97 5.24
C VAL A 227 27.21 -13.87 3.97
N GLN A 228 27.05 -12.82 3.17
CA GLN A 228 27.88 -12.59 1.98
C GLN A 228 29.37 -12.40 2.33
N ARG A 229 29.68 -11.72 3.45
CA ARG A 229 31.05 -11.56 3.97
C ARG A 229 31.64 -12.89 4.42
N LEU A 230 30.87 -13.69 5.13
CA LEU A 230 31.25 -15.05 5.52
C LEU A 230 31.58 -15.90 4.28
N GLN A 231 30.70 -15.90 3.27
CA GLN A 231 30.87 -16.65 2.03
C GLN A 231 32.13 -16.21 1.24
N ARG A 232 32.43 -14.92 1.24
CA ARG A 232 33.51 -14.36 0.43
C ARG A 232 34.86 -14.32 1.16
N PHE A 233 34.87 -14.08 2.45
CA PHE A 233 36.07 -13.80 3.22
C PHE A 233 36.29 -14.74 4.42
N GLY A 234 35.34 -15.66 4.69
CA GLY A 234 35.40 -16.53 5.86
C GLY A 234 35.19 -15.81 7.21
N GLN A 235 34.69 -14.58 7.19
CA GLN A 235 34.46 -13.79 8.41
C GLN A 235 33.23 -14.27 9.14
N THR A 236 33.40 -14.83 10.31
CA THR A 236 32.34 -15.35 11.15
C THR A 236 31.57 -14.23 11.85
N PHE A 237 30.29 -14.48 12.14
CA PHE A 237 29.44 -13.60 12.95
C PHE A 237 28.45 -14.43 13.76
N THR A 238 27.86 -13.82 14.77
CA THR A 238 26.87 -14.46 15.63
C THR A 238 25.57 -13.69 15.64
N VAL A 239 24.45 -14.41 15.71
CA VAL A 239 23.10 -13.88 15.86
C VAL A 239 22.54 -14.30 17.21
N LEU A 240 21.98 -13.34 17.95
CA LEU A 240 21.21 -13.58 19.16
C LEU A 240 19.74 -13.26 18.89
N MET A 241 18.86 -14.20 19.21
CA MET A 241 17.42 -13.95 19.33
C MET A 241 17.07 -13.83 20.81
N VAL A 242 16.57 -12.68 21.21
CA VAL A 242 16.29 -12.32 22.60
C VAL A 242 14.80 -12.07 22.76
N ALA A 243 14.17 -12.67 23.76
CA ALA A 243 12.75 -12.44 24.05
C ALA A 243 12.54 -12.07 25.52
N ILE A 244 11.63 -11.14 25.78
CA ILE A 244 11.24 -10.75 27.14
C ILE A 244 10.40 -11.88 27.75
N ASP A 245 10.81 -12.36 28.90
CA ASP A 245 10.12 -13.43 29.60
C ASP A 245 8.80 -12.93 30.19
N HIS A 246 7.75 -13.72 29.99
CA HIS A 246 6.41 -13.46 30.53
C HIS A 246 5.79 -12.12 30.10
N PHE A 247 6.19 -11.52 28.98
CA PHE A 247 5.74 -10.22 28.51
C PHE A 247 4.20 -10.12 28.39
N LYS A 248 3.54 -11.16 27.93
CA LYS A 248 2.07 -11.22 27.89
C LYS A 248 1.43 -11.00 29.26
N ARG A 249 2.02 -11.57 30.33
CA ARG A 249 1.50 -11.38 31.71
C ARG A 249 1.64 -9.93 32.18
N ILE A 250 2.65 -9.20 31.74
CA ILE A 250 2.82 -7.77 32.03
C ILE A 250 1.69 -6.99 31.37
N ASN A 251 1.44 -7.23 30.08
CA ASN A 251 0.33 -6.61 29.36
C ASN A 251 -1.03 -6.92 29.97
N ASP A 252 -1.27 -8.20 30.30
CA ASP A 252 -2.56 -8.64 30.86
C ASP A 252 -2.81 -8.06 32.28
N ARG A 253 -1.76 -7.84 33.07
CA ARG A 253 -1.86 -7.32 34.44
C ARG A 253 -1.83 -5.79 34.53
N MET A 254 -0.96 -5.14 33.73
CA MET A 254 -0.64 -3.71 33.87
C MET A 254 -1.03 -2.86 32.66
N GLY A 255 -1.56 -3.51 31.61
CA GLY A 255 -1.98 -2.85 30.38
C GLY A 255 -0.86 -2.69 29.36
N HIS A 256 -1.24 -2.41 28.11
CA HIS A 256 -0.30 -2.28 26.98
C HIS A 256 0.72 -1.14 27.16
N ALA A 257 0.33 -0.05 27.80
CA ALA A 257 1.25 1.07 28.06
C ALA A 257 2.42 0.65 28.98
N ALA A 258 2.18 -0.27 29.94
CA ALA A 258 3.26 -0.85 30.75
C ALA A 258 4.18 -1.74 29.92
N GLY A 259 3.61 -2.54 29.00
CA GLY A 259 4.38 -3.33 28.06
C GLY A 259 5.25 -2.47 27.14
N ASP A 260 4.72 -1.36 26.64
CA ASP A 260 5.48 -0.41 25.82
C ASP A 260 6.66 0.20 26.61
N ALA A 261 6.46 0.57 27.86
CA ALA A 261 7.52 1.06 28.72
C ALA A 261 8.62 -0.01 28.94
N VAL A 262 8.22 -1.27 29.14
CA VAL A 262 9.16 -2.40 29.26
C VAL A 262 9.94 -2.60 27.96
N LEU A 263 9.29 -2.58 26.80
CA LEU A 263 9.95 -2.69 25.51
C LEU A 263 11.00 -1.60 25.29
N CYS A 264 10.65 -0.35 25.63
CA CYS A 264 11.59 0.79 25.52
C CYS A 264 12.78 0.64 26.48
N ALA A 265 12.55 0.24 27.73
CA ALA A 265 13.62 0.06 28.71
C ALA A 265 14.58 -1.06 28.33
N VAL A 266 14.05 -2.22 27.89
CA VAL A 266 14.86 -3.35 27.41
C VAL A 266 15.64 -2.95 26.16
N ALA A 267 15.02 -2.26 25.20
CA ALA A 267 15.66 -1.78 23.99
C ALA A 267 16.86 -0.87 24.29
N GLN A 268 16.68 0.11 25.19
CA GLN A 268 17.73 1.02 25.62
C GLN A 268 18.87 0.27 26.31
N THR A 269 18.55 -0.71 27.16
CA THR A 269 19.54 -1.53 27.85
C THR A 269 20.37 -2.37 26.87
N LEU A 270 19.70 -3.06 25.94
CA LEU A 270 20.39 -3.85 24.91
C LEU A 270 21.31 -2.97 24.04
N GLN A 271 20.82 -1.81 23.63
CA GLN A 271 21.60 -0.87 22.82
C GLN A 271 22.81 -0.30 23.60
N ALA A 272 22.65 0.02 24.89
CA ALA A 272 23.73 0.56 25.72
C ALA A 272 24.84 -0.47 26.00
N GLN A 273 24.50 -1.76 26.00
CA GLN A 273 25.46 -2.86 26.22
C GLN A 273 26.10 -3.38 24.93
N ALA A 274 25.54 -3.02 23.77
CA ALA A 274 26.06 -3.39 22.46
C ALA A 274 27.31 -2.53 22.12
N ARG A 275 28.28 -3.14 21.42
CA ARG A 275 29.44 -2.42 20.88
C ARG A 275 29.03 -1.56 19.69
N GLU A 276 29.86 -0.59 19.31
CA GLU A 276 29.59 0.27 18.14
C GLU A 276 29.36 -0.52 16.84
N VAL A 277 30.05 -1.66 16.69
CA VAL A 277 29.91 -2.54 15.51
C VAL A 277 28.70 -3.46 15.57
N ASP A 278 28.18 -3.73 16.78
CA ASP A 278 27.01 -4.59 16.97
C ASP A 278 25.74 -3.87 16.46
N ARG A 279 24.72 -4.64 16.14
CA ARG A 279 23.44 -4.10 15.69
C ARG A 279 22.32 -4.73 16.48
N VAL A 280 21.47 -3.89 17.05
CA VAL A 280 20.31 -4.29 17.82
C VAL A 280 19.05 -3.89 17.09
N ALA A 281 18.10 -4.80 17.00
CA ALA A 281 16.83 -4.60 16.31
C ALA A 281 15.67 -5.14 17.11
N ARG A 282 14.51 -4.54 16.97
CA ARG A 282 13.26 -5.17 17.37
C ARG A 282 12.79 -6.07 16.24
N TYR A 283 12.73 -7.38 16.51
CA TYR A 283 12.46 -8.38 15.51
C TYR A 283 10.97 -8.80 15.47
N GLY A 284 10.31 -8.78 16.60
CA GLY A 284 8.90 -9.13 16.77
C GLY A 284 8.22 -8.29 17.84
N GLY A 285 7.08 -8.73 18.31
CA GLY A 285 6.31 -8.03 19.35
C GLY A 285 7.14 -7.77 20.61
N GLU A 286 7.70 -8.84 21.19
CA GLU A 286 8.51 -8.86 22.41
C GLU A 286 9.92 -9.42 22.15
N GLU A 287 10.30 -9.55 20.87
CA GLU A 287 11.53 -10.20 20.43
C GLU A 287 12.51 -9.19 19.82
N PHE A 288 13.77 -9.35 20.16
CA PHE A 288 14.88 -8.57 19.66
C PHE A 288 15.89 -9.49 18.96
N CYS A 289 16.58 -8.93 17.96
CA CYS A 289 17.67 -9.59 17.28
C CYS A 289 18.94 -8.77 17.47
N VAL A 290 20.03 -9.43 17.87
CA VAL A 290 21.35 -8.79 17.99
C VAL A 290 22.30 -9.47 17.03
N LEU A 291 22.94 -8.68 16.17
CA LEU A 291 24.00 -9.10 15.27
C LEU A 291 25.35 -8.73 15.91
N LEU A 292 26.22 -9.69 16.07
CA LEU A 292 27.59 -9.57 16.59
C LEU A 292 28.59 -9.90 15.48
N PRO A 293 29.04 -8.90 14.69
CA PRO A 293 30.06 -9.13 13.67
C PRO A 293 31.40 -9.51 14.28
N HIS A 294 32.19 -10.31 13.56
CA HIS A 294 33.58 -10.66 13.94
C HIS A 294 33.69 -11.18 15.38
N THR A 295 32.69 -11.88 15.88
CA THR A 295 32.66 -12.37 17.26
C THR A 295 32.70 -13.88 17.22
N ASP A 296 33.69 -14.47 17.88
CA ASP A 296 33.83 -15.90 18.03
C ASP A 296 32.80 -16.46 19.06
N HIS A 297 32.81 -17.76 19.23
CA HIS A 297 31.86 -18.45 20.07
C HIS A 297 31.89 -17.99 21.55
N GLU A 298 33.10 -17.89 22.13
CA GLU A 298 33.27 -17.50 23.53
C GLU A 298 32.89 -16.02 23.75
N GLY A 299 33.32 -15.15 22.86
CA GLY A 299 32.98 -13.74 22.91
C GLY A 299 31.48 -13.51 22.73
N ALA A 300 30.81 -14.33 21.91
CA ALA A 300 29.37 -14.25 21.73
C ALA A 300 28.58 -14.71 22.98
N ILE A 301 29.03 -15.77 23.66
CA ILE A 301 28.43 -16.19 24.94
C ILE A 301 28.60 -15.09 25.99
N GLN A 302 29.81 -14.51 26.12
CA GLN A 302 30.04 -13.42 27.07
C GLN A 302 29.18 -12.20 26.75
N ALA A 303 29.03 -11.84 25.46
CA ALA A 303 28.13 -10.75 25.05
C ALA A 303 26.67 -11.06 25.36
N ALA A 304 26.20 -12.28 25.08
CA ALA A 304 24.82 -12.68 25.36
C ALA A 304 24.49 -12.69 26.87
N GLU A 305 25.41 -13.21 27.70
CA GLU A 305 25.23 -13.20 29.15
C GLU A 305 25.26 -11.76 29.71
N ARG A 306 26.18 -10.92 29.24
CA ARG A 306 26.22 -9.50 29.63
C ARG A 306 24.90 -8.78 29.31
N LEU A 307 24.32 -9.01 28.11
CA LEU A 307 23.03 -8.44 27.71
C LEU A 307 21.90 -8.95 28.64
N ARG A 308 21.86 -10.26 28.90
CA ARG A 308 20.87 -10.89 29.80
C ARG A 308 20.96 -10.30 31.21
N ASP A 309 22.16 -10.25 31.79
CA ASP A 309 22.38 -9.75 33.13
C ASP A 309 22.02 -8.27 33.25
N ALA A 310 22.38 -7.46 32.27
CA ALA A 310 22.02 -6.04 32.24
C ALA A 310 20.50 -5.83 32.24
N VAL A 311 19.74 -6.64 31.47
CA VAL A 311 18.28 -6.58 31.49
C VAL A 311 17.72 -7.02 32.85
N THR A 312 18.30 -8.00 33.51
CA THR A 312 17.85 -8.47 34.84
C THR A 312 18.01 -7.39 35.90
N GLN A 313 18.95 -6.45 35.70
CA GLN A 313 19.23 -5.38 36.68
C GLN A 313 18.33 -4.15 36.49
N ILE A 314 17.58 -4.03 35.39
CA ILE A 314 16.72 -2.87 35.21
C ILE A 314 15.51 -2.92 36.12
N SER A 315 15.19 -1.74 36.66
CA SER A 315 13.98 -1.48 37.44
C SER A 315 13.19 -0.39 36.75
N ILE A 316 12.00 -0.73 36.28
CA ILE A 316 11.16 0.15 35.48
C ILE A 316 10.06 0.72 36.39
N PRO A 317 10.11 2.03 36.74
CA PRO A 317 9.05 2.65 37.54
C PRO A 317 7.73 2.66 36.76
N TRP A 318 6.66 2.18 37.40
CA TRP A 318 5.34 2.16 36.79
C TRP A 318 4.26 2.42 37.84
N ASN A 319 3.62 3.60 37.77
CA ASN A 319 2.68 4.08 38.79
C ASN A 319 3.34 4.04 40.18
N ASN A 320 2.74 3.29 41.13
CA ASN A 320 3.27 3.11 42.50
C ASN A 320 4.05 1.79 42.66
N ASP A 321 4.41 1.15 41.55
CA ASP A 321 5.07 -0.17 41.53
C ASP A 321 6.35 -0.14 40.68
N THR A 322 7.12 -1.21 40.70
CA THR A 322 8.33 -1.37 39.91
C THR A 322 8.24 -2.67 39.12
N ILE A 323 8.43 -2.58 37.79
CA ILE A 323 8.47 -3.75 36.93
C ILE A 323 9.92 -4.21 36.77
N THR A 324 10.16 -5.47 37.08
CA THR A 324 11.41 -6.17 36.76
C THR A 324 11.15 -7.23 35.71
N VAL A 325 12.08 -7.42 34.80
CA VAL A 325 11.95 -8.38 33.71
C VAL A 325 13.24 -9.18 33.50
N THR A 326 13.11 -10.35 32.91
CA THR A 326 14.23 -11.15 32.45
C THR A 326 14.09 -11.42 30.97
N VAL A 327 15.16 -11.87 30.34
CA VAL A 327 15.15 -12.26 28.92
C VAL A 327 15.72 -13.65 28.74
N SER A 328 15.13 -14.38 27.82
CA SER A 328 15.69 -15.63 27.29
C SER A 328 16.39 -15.33 25.97
N THR A 329 17.54 -15.94 25.74
CA THR A 329 18.37 -15.69 24.54
C THR A 329 18.74 -17.00 23.86
N GLY A 330 18.48 -17.07 22.57
CA GLY A 330 18.99 -18.14 21.69
C GLY A 330 20.13 -17.60 20.83
N MET A 331 21.23 -18.31 20.78
CA MET A 331 22.46 -17.94 20.08
C MET A 331 22.76 -18.91 18.95
N ALA A 332 23.09 -18.38 17.77
CA ALA A 332 23.61 -19.15 16.64
C ALA A 332 24.79 -18.44 16.00
N CYS A 333 25.93 -19.14 15.89
CA CYS A 333 27.11 -18.66 15.16
C CYS A 333 27.06 -19.12 13.70
N ALA A 334 27.41 -18.25 12.80
CA ALA A 334 27.57 -18.52 11.38
C ALA A 334 29.04 -18.88 11.11
N LEU A 335 29.32 -20.16 10.88
CA LEU A 335 30.69 -20.69 10.68
C LEU A 335 30.88 -21.31 9.31
N ASP A 336 29.80 -21.88 8.75
CA ASP A 336 29.87 -22.52 7.44
C ASP A 336 29.60 -21.50 6.34
N THR A 337 30.53 -21.37 5.41
CA THR A 337 30.40 -20.50 4.24
C THR A 337 29.23 -20.87 3.31
N LYS A 338 28.64 -22.05 3.45
CA LYS A 338 27.44 -22.48 2.72
C LYS A 338 26.15 -22.19 3.46
N GLU A 339 26.22 -21.66 4.69
CA GLU A 339 25.01 -21.39 5.47
C GLU A 339 24.18 -20.27 4.88
N HIS A 340 22.86 -20.46 4.90
CA HIS A 340 21.90 -19.44 4.47
C HIS A 340 21.29 -18.73 5.69
N LEU A 341 20.98 -17.45 5.55
CA LEU A 341 20.37 -16.64 6.61
C LEU A 341 19.16 -17.31 7.29
N ARG A 342 18.28 -17.92 6.49
CA ARG A 342 17.11 -18.64 7.04
C ARG A 342 17.48 -19.80 7.97
N SER A 343 18.54 -20.53 7.66
CA SER A 343 19.03 -21.63 8.51
C SER A 343 19.56 -21.08 9.81
N LEU A 344 20.37 -20.02 9.74
CA LEU A 344 20.97 -19.38 10.90
C LEU A 344 19.89 -18.83 11.86
N LEU A 345 18.92 -18.08 11.36
CA LEU A 345 17.80 -17.56 12.15
C LEU A 345 16.98 -18.68 12.77
N ARG A 346 16.67 -19.74 12.01
CA ARG A 346 15.96 -20.90 12.56
C ARG A 346 16.71 -21.56 13.72
N ARG A 347 18.04 -21.71 13.62
CA ARG A 347 18.87 -22.26 14.71
C ARG A 347 18.84 -21.35 15.96
N ALA A 348 18.89 -20.03 15.78
CA ALA A 348 18.77 -19.09 16.89
C ALA A 348 17.38 -19.16 17.55
N ASP A 349 16.31 -19.27 16.75
CA ASP A 349 14.94 -19.41 17.26
C ASP A 349 14.74 -20.76 18.03
N GLU A 350 15.26 -21.87 17.51
CA GLU A 350 15.22 -23.17 18.19
C GLU A 350 15.97 -23.12 19.54
N ALA A 351 17.11 -22.42 19.58
CA ALA A 351 17.84 -22.18 20.82
C ALA A 351 17.07 -21.28 21.80
N LEU A 352 16.41 -20.22 21.31
CA LEU A 352 15.53 -19.39 22.13
C LEU A 352 14.34 -20.15 22.70
N TYR A 353 13.72 -21.00 21.89
CA TYR A 353 12.64 -21.88 22.36
C TYR A 353 13.12 -22.79 23.49
N ARG A 354 14.31 -23.39 23.38
CA ARG A 354 14.92 -24.19 24.47
C ARG A 354 15.19 -23.33 25.70
N ALA A 355 15.71 -22.13 25.56
CA ALA A 355 15.93 -21.22 26.69
C ALA A 355 14.64 -20.96 27.45
N LYS A 356 13.52 -20.74 26.74
CA LYS A 356 12.18 -20.55 27.35
C LYS A 356 11.69 -21.85 28.01
N ALA A 357 11.90 -23.03 27.43
CA ALA A 357 11.44 -24.31 27.93
C ALA A 357 12.24 -24.79 29.17
N GLU A 358 13.54 -24.51 29.22
CA GLU A 358 14.44 -24.92 30.29
C GLU A 358 14.38 -24.02 31.56
N GLY A 359 13.46 -23.09 31.62
CA GLY A 359 13.21 -22.27 32.81
C GLY A 359 13.49 -20.77 32.65
N ARG A 360 13.69 -20.28 31.39
CA ARG A 360 13.88 -18.87 31.07
C ARG A 360 15.13 -18.25 31.69
N ASN A 361 15.27 -16.91 31.55
CA ASN A 361 16.37 -16.12 32.08
C ASN A 361 17.75 -16.76 31.85
N ARG A 362 18.02 -17.18 30.62
CA ARG A 362 19.26 -17.87 30.24
C ARG A 362 19.63 -17.68 28.79
N VAL A 363 20.88 -17.97 28.50
CA VAL A 363 21.42 -18.07 27.14
C VAL A 363 21.51 -19.55 26.76
N VAL A 364 20.99 -19.94 25.59
CA VAL A 364 21.14 -21.28 25.01
C VAL A 364 21.81 -21.17 23.65
N VAL A 365 22.84 -21.98 23.43
CA VAL A 365 23.57 -22.05 22.16
C VAL A 365 22.93 -23.11 21.26
N SER A 366 22.88 -22.86 19.96
CA SER A 366 22.39 -23.83 18.97
C SER A 366 23.30 -25.09 18.86
N ASP A 367 22.72 -26.26 18.62
CA ASP A 367 23.38 -27.57 18.74
C ASP A 367 24.53 -27.83 17.72
N GLN A 368 24.68 -27.06 16.68
CA GLN A 368 25.77 -27.29 15.70
C GLN A 368 27.19 -27.17 16.28
N PHE A 369 27.35 -26.63 17.50
CA PHE A 369 28.63 -26.61 18.21
C PHE A 369 29.00 -27.90 18.91
N LYS A 370 28.04 -28.78 19.18
CA LYS A 370 28.30 -30.07 19.83
C LYS A 370 29.00 -31.11 18.92
N GLN A 371 29.08 -30.87 17.60
CA GLN A 371 29.69 -31.79 16.64
C GLN A 371 31.13 -31.44 16.23
N VAL A 372 31.70 -30.31 16.67
CA VAL A 372 33.04 -29.85 16.29
C VAL A 372 34.03 -29.81 17.47
N ALA A 373 33.57 -30.14 18.66
CA ALA A 373 34.41 -30.37 19.85
C ALA A 373 34.49 -31.88 20.12
#